data_7597ac3555835440c81c8626772d5dab
#
_entry.id   7597ac3555835440c81c8626772d5dab
#
_cell.length_a   1.000
_cell.length_b   1.000
_cell.length_c   1.000
_cell.angle_alpha   90.00
_cell.angle_beta   90.00
_cell.angle_gamma   90.00
#
_symmetry.space_group_name_H-M   'P 1'
#
loop_
_entity.id
_entity.type
_entity.pdbx_description
1 polymer ?
#
loop_
_entity_poly.entity_id
_entity_poly.type
_entity_poly.pdbx_seq_one_letter_code
_entity_poly.pdbx_strand_id
1 'polypeptide(L)'
;MVDSPSAAIIGSGIAGSAAAWRLATAPSRPSGRITVYEIGRGPGGRGATRKTRSIPELSINHGVPYADISTEQGRALLAAMGDSIQPYAGARGVVDGVTGSFTPQCASDGVRLIRGANGEMANIAASLLQDGNGDHLPPVTTAYSTMVRGLARGTTPTDPWILTDRQGDEVGRADWLIVAGNGVAHPRWSDTFGGEPPLVGAASALDDDQLNESLGVIGQQTAAPVITVLLYATGAVAREWKALAFNDALVKGHDVLAKISIQPCGADGCAVVLHSTTPFALENAGVHGASSSAARVGNAASSADREAIIVDEMLAALGTIPGMPTFEKSTYPFGPLLHRWGNAFPRGEPLAAAQAVCPGARVAFCGDYVETAARMGSYECALLSGINVADTLIPYLQAGR
;
A
#
# COMPACT_ATOMS: atom_id res chain seq x y z
N MET A 1 32.81 3.31 -20.87
CA MET A 1 31.62 4.12 -20.46
C MET A 1 31.38 3.76 -19.01
N VAL A 2 31.31 4.74 -18.12
CA VAL A 2 30.92 4.48 -16.72
C VAL A 2 29.42 4.17 -16.77
N ASP A 3 29.03 2.99 -16.28
CA ASP A 3 27.61 2.65 -16.19
C ASP A 3 26.90 3.65 -15.28
N SER A 4 25.75 4.14 -15.72
CA SER A 4 24.95 5.04 -14.90
C SER A 4 24.43 4.33 -13.65
N PRO A 5 24.40 5.02 -12.49
CA PRO A 5 23.98 4.42 -11.24
C PRO A 5 22.58 3.80 -11.34
N SER A 6 22.43 2.63 -10.77
CA SER A 6 21.20 1.85 -10.72
C SER A 6 20.42 2.11 -9.44
N ALA A 7 19.10 1.90 -9.45
CA ALA A 7 18.23 2.04 -8.28
C ALA A 7 17.41 0.77 -8.04
N ALA A 8 17.37 0.32 -6.79
CA ALA A 8 16.45 -0.70 -6.30
C ALA A 8 15.37 -0.05 -5.45
N ILE A 9 14.11 -0.29 -5.78
CA ILE A 9 12.94 0.21 -5.06
C ILE A 9 12.31 -0.97 -4.31
N ILE A 10 12.18 -0.88 -3.00
CA ILE A 10 11.59 -1.92 -2.16
C ILE A 10 10.14 -1.56 -1.87
N GLY A 11 9.22 -2.21 -2.55
CA GLY A 11 7.77 -2.01 -2.49
C GLY A 11 7.19 -1.36 -3.75
N SER A 12 6.16 -1.96 -4.34
CA SER A 12 5.41 -1.45 -5.50
C SER A 12 4.04 -0.87 -5.12
N GLY A 13 3.92 -0.34 -3.90
CA GLY A 13 2.81 0.54 -3.53
C GLY A 13 2.85 1.83 -4.35
N ILE A 14 1.84 2.69 -4.21
CA ILE A 14 1.76 3.92 -5.02
C ILE A 14 3.02 4.79 -4.89
N ALA A 15 3.67 4.85 -3.73
CA ALA A 15 4.90 5.61 -3.54
C ALA A 15 6.07 5.06 -4.38
N GLY A 16 6.33 3.76 -4.31
CA GLY A 16 7.40 3.12 -5.09
C GLY A 16 7.13 3.13 -6.59
N SER A 17 5.88 2.93 -7.00
CA SER A 17 5.47 3.02 -8.41
C SER A 17 5.63 4.44 -8.95
N ALA A 18 5.27 5.47 -8.16
CA ALA A 18 5.44 6.86 -8.52
C ALA A 18 6.92 7.26 -8.61
N ALA A 19 7.75 6.78 -7.67
CA ALA A 19 9.19 7.01 -7.73
C ALA A 19 9.82 6.37 -8.98
N ALA A 20 9.47 5.12 -9.29
CA ALA A 20 9.95 4.44 -10.50
C ALA A 20 9.54 5.18 -11.77
N TRP A 21 8.25 5.56 -11.86
CA TRP A 21 7.72 6.32 -12.99
C TRP A 21 8.45 7.65 -13.16
N ARG A 22 8.61 8.42 -12.08
CA ARG A 22 9.25 9.73 -12.15
C ARG A 22 10.72 9.64 -12.55
N LEU A 23 11.46 8.68 -12.02
CA LEU A 23 12.85 8.41 -12.43
C LEU A 23 12.95 8.03 -13.91
N ALA A 24 12.00 7.25 -14.42
CA ALA A 24 12.01 6.79 -15.80
C ALA A 24 11.55 7.86 -16.80
N THR A 25 10.64 8.77 -16.41
CA THR A 25 9.99 9.73 -17.34
C THR A 25 10.49 11.17 -17.22
N ALA A 26 11.32 11.50 -16.23
CA ALA A 26 11.86 12.85 -16.09
C ALA A 26 12.66 13.26 -17.35
N PRO A 27 12.59 14.54 -17.79
CA PRO A 27 13.38 15.02 -18.95
C PRO A 27 14.88 14.76 -18.80
N SER A 28 15.38 14.87 -17.58
CA SER A 28 16.77 14.62 -17.19
C SER A 28 16.94 13.27 -16.51
N ARG A 29 16.23 12.25 -16.98
CA ARG A 29 16.22 10.91 -16.38
C ARG A 29 17.60 10.26 -16.31
N PRO A 30 17.87 9.45 -15.27
CA PRO A 30 19.05 8.60 -15.23
C PRO A 30 18.97 7.49 -16.29
N SER A 31 20.10 7.05 -16.82
CA SER A 31 20.19 5.92 -17.75
C SER A 31 20.40 4.57 -17.07
N GLY A 32 20.57 4.55 -15.74
CA GLY A 32 20.75 3.35 -14.96
C GLY A 32 19.48 2.51 -14.83
N ARG A 33 19.66 1.23 -14.52
CA ARG A 33 18.55 0.28 -14.31
C ARG A 33 17.74 0.64 -13.09
N ILE A 34 16.42 0.56 -13.19
CA ILE A 34 15.47 0.69 -12.08
C ILE A 34 14.81 -0.67 -11.86
N THR A 35 14.95 -1.26 -10.67
CA THR A 35 14.29 -2.52 -10.33
C THR A 35 13.40 -2.34 -9.10
N VAL A 36 12.13 -2.73 -9.23
CA VAL A 36 11.13 -2.68 -8.15
C VAL A 36 10.91 -4.09 -7.60
N TYR A 37 11.19 -4.30 -6.31
CA TYR A 37 10.98 -5.55 -5.59
C TYR A 37 9.69 -5.51 -4.80
N GLU A 38 8.81 -6.49 -4.98
CA GLU A 38 7.50 -6.52 -4.36
C GLU A 38 7.20 -7.92 -3.79
N ILE A 39 6.86 -7.96 -2.50
CA ILE A 39 6.45 -9.20 -1.83
C ILE A 39 5.10 -9.74 -2.36
N GLY A 40 4.25 -8.85 -2.87
CA GLY A 40 2.97 -9.19 -3.47
C GLY A 40 3.10 -9.80 -4.86
N ARG A 41 1.98 -10.29 -5.39
CA ARG A 41 1.88 -10.82 -6.77
C ARG A 41 1.65 -9.75 -7.83
N GLY A 42 1.53 -8.50 -7.41
CA GLY A 42 1.28 -7.35 -8.27
C GLY A 42 1.41 -6.05 -7.49
N PRO A 43 1.36 -4.91 -8.18
CA PRO A 43 1.55 -3.60 -7.59
C PRO A 43 0.31 -3.12 -6.80
N GLY A 44 0.48 -2.02 -6.09
CA GLY A 44 -0.59 -1.29 -5.43
C GLY A 44 -0.48 -1.18 -3.92
N GLY A 45 0.19 -2.13 -3.24
CA GLY A 45 0.29 -2.10 -1.78
C GLY A 45 -1.10 -2.03 -1.12
N ARG A 46 -1.38 -0.99 -0.33
CA ARG A 46 -2.73 -0.76 0.26
C ARG A 46 -3.79 -0.38 -0.76
N GLY A 47 -3.42 0.10 -1.94
CA GLY A 47 -4.30 0.25 -3.11
C GLY A 47 -4.40 -1.01 -3.97
N ALA A 48 -3.97 -2.18 -3.51
CA ALA A 48 -4.06 -3.41 -4.28
C ALA A 48 -5.52 -3.84 -4.51
N THR A 49 -5.76 -4.41 -5.69
CA THR A 49 -7.05 -4.99 -6.07
C THR A 49 -6.93 -6.50 -6.11
N ARG A 50 -7.78 -7.19 -5.36
CA ARG A 50 -7.82 -8.64 -5.33
C ARG A 50 -8.66 -9.19 -6.47
N LYS A 51 -8.11 -10.17 -7.19
CA LYS A 51 -8.77 -10.96 -8.22
C LYS A 51 -8.60 -12.44 -7.95
N THR A 52 -9.44 -13.27 -8.52
CA THR A 52 -9.29 -14.73 -8.50
C THR A 52 -9.60 -15.33 -9.87
N ARG A 53 -8.97 -16.45 -10.19
CA ARG A 53 -9.22 -17.17 -11.46
C ARG A 53 -10.56 -17.87 -11.48
N SER A 54 -11.07 -18.27 -10.31
CA SER A 54 -12.35 -18.98 -10.19
C SER A 54 -13.57 -18.08 -10.41
N ILE A 55 -13.41 -16.77 -10.26
CA ILE A 55 -14.48 -15.77 -10.47
C ILE A 55 -13.84 -14.60 -11.21
N PRO A 56 -13.83 -14.62 -12.57
CA PRO A 56 -13.14 -13.62 -13.37
C PRO A 56 -13.64 -12.19 -13.17
N GLU A 57 -14.94 -12.02 -12.86
CA GLU A 57 -15.59 -10.73 -12.61
C GLU A 57 -15.21 -10.14 -11.24
N LEU A 58 -14.66 -10.94 -10.33
CA LEU A 58 -14.31 -10.49 -8.99
C LEU A 58 -13.16 -9.50 -9.03
N SER A 59 -13.42 -8.30 -8.54
CA SER A 59 -12.46 -7.23 -8.37
C SER A 59 -12.74 -6.52 -7.04
N ILE A 60 -11.83 -6.66 -6.06
CA ILE A 60 -12.02 -6.12 -4.71
C ILE A 60 -10.85 -5.22 -4.33
N ASN A 61 -11.10 -3.92 -4.18
CA ASN A 61 -10.15 -2.99 -3.57
C ASN A 61 -10.24 -3.16 -2.05
N HIS A 62 -9.37 -3.96 -1.48
CA HIS A 62 -9.52 -4.42 -0.10
C HIS A 62 -8.81 -3.57 0.95
N GLY A 63 -8.10 -2.53 0.52
CA GLY A 63 -7.52 -1.51 1.40
C GLY A 63 -8.15 -0.15 1.10
N VAL A 64 -7.74 0.48 0.00
CA VAL A 64 -8.21 1.80 -0.43
C VAL A 64 -9.17 1.65 -1.61
N PRO A 65 -10.48 1.91 -1.46
CA PRO A 65 -11.46 1.79 -2.55
C PRO A 65 -11.49 2.99 -3.49
N TYR A 66 -11.01 4.14 -3.06
CA TYR A 66 -10.82 5.39 -3.81
C TYR A 66 -9.77 6.25 -3.09
N ALA A 67 -9.23 7.25 -3.77
CA ALA A 67 -8.29 8.20 -3.19
C ALA A 67 -8.84 9.63 -3.25
N ASP A 68 -8.55 10.40 -2.20
CA ASP A 68 -8.80 11.83 -2.10
C ASP A 68 -7.53 12.57 -2.55
N ILE A 69 -7.65 13.44 -3.54
CA ILE A 69 -6.57 14.30 -4.03
C ILE A 69 -6.94 15.75 -3.72
N SER A 70 -6.20 16.36 -2.82
CA SER A 70 -6.55 17.65 -2.22
C SER A 70 -5.55 18.76 -2.53
N THR A 71 -4.27 18.41 -2.82
CA THR A 71 -3.21 19.39 -3.07
C THR A 71 -3.19 19.83 -4.52
N GLU A 72 -2.58 20.99 -4.79
CA GLU A 72 -2.35 21.47 -6.16
C GLU A 72 -1.40 20.52 -6.92
N GLN A 73 -0.31 20.10 -6.27
CA GLN A 73 0.65 19.15 -6.85
C GLN A 73 -0.02 17.82 -7.22
N GLY A 74 -0.84 17.27 -6.31
CA GLY A 74 -1.60 16.04 -6.59
C GLY A 74 -2.56 16.20 -7.76
N ARG A 75 -3.31 17.31 -7.83
CA ARG A 75 -4.21 17.59 -8.96
C ARG A 75 -3.47 17.74 -10.29
N ALA A 76 -2.28 18.35 -10.30
CA ALA A 76 -1.44 18.45 -11.50
C ALA A 76 -0.99 17.07 -12.01
N LEU A 77 -0.68 16.14 -11.10
CA LEU A 77 -0.30 14.78 -11.48
C LEU A 77 -1.45 13.98 -12.10
N LEU A 78 -2.72 14.27 -11.74
CA LEU A 78 -3.87 13.58 -12.35
C LEU A 78 -3.92 13.76 -13.86
N ALA A 79 -3.54 14.91 -14.37
CA ALA A 79 -3.48 15.16 -15.82
C ALA A 79 -2.45 14.26 -16.51
N ALA A 80 -1.31 13.98 -15.86
CA ALA A 80 -0.28 13.09 -16.39
C ALA A 80 -0.67 11.60 -16.33
N MET A 81 -1.59 11.24 -15.43
CA MET A 81 -2.08 9.87 -15.29
C MET A 81 -3.12 9.48 -16.35
N GLY A 82 -3.75 10.46 -17.01
CA GLY A 82 -4.67 10.22 -18.14
C GLY A 82 -5.73 9.15 -17.87
N ASP A 83 -5.84 8.19 -18.77
CA ASP A 83 -6.85 7.12 -18.71
C ASP A 83 -6.58 6.04 -17.63
N SER A 84 -5.45 6.11 -16.92
CA SER A 84 -5.16 5.19 -15.81
C SER A 84 -6.03 5.42 -14.59
N ILE A 85 -6.71 6.57 -14.52
CA ILE A 85 -7.59 6.97 -13.43
C ILE A 85 -8.98 7.33 -13.95
N GLN A 86 -9.97 7.25 -13.06
CA GLN A 86 -11.33 7.73 -13.33
C GLN A 86 -11.90 8.39 -12.07
N PRO A 87 -12.86 9.33 -12.21
CA PRO A 87 -13.57 9.90 -11.07
C PRO A 87 -14.27 8.83 -10.25
N TYR A 88 -14.25 8.98 -8.93
CA TYR A 88 -15.07 8.18 -8.03
C TYR A 88 -16.36 8.94 -7.70
N ALA A 89 -17.51 8.37 -8.09
CA ALA A 89 -18.84 8.96 -7.91
C ALA A 89 -19.71 8.19 -6.89
N GLY A 90 -19.13 7.23 -6.14
CA GLY A 90 -19.88 6.46 -5.15
C GLY A 90 -20.37 7.32 -3.98
N ALA A 91 -21.59 7.05 -3.51
CA ALA A 91 -22.14 7.70 -2.33
C ALA A 91 -21.31 7.37 -1.08
N ARG A 92 -20.94 8.42 -0.32
CA ARG A 92 -20.10 8.30 0.87
C ARG A 92 -20.74 8.95 2.07
N GLY A 93 -20.40 8.49 3.24
CA GLY A 93 -20.90 9.11 4.46
C GLY A 93 -20.56 8.33 5.72
N VAL A 94 -21.45 8.47 6.69
CA VAL A 94 -21.33 7.85 8.01
C VAL A 94 -22.60 7.05 8.27
N VAL A 95 -22.42 5.81 8.68
CA VAL A 95 -23.47 4.97 9.27
C VAL A 95 -23.33 5.03 10.79
N ASP A 96 -24.40 5.31 11.48
CA ASP A 96 -24.49 5.16 12.92
C ASP A 96 -24.60 3.67 13.25
N GLY A 97 -23.63 3.12 13.97
CA GLY A 97 -23.53 1.69 14.27
C GLY A 97 -24.65 1.16 15.18
N VAL A 98 -25.38 2.04 15.89
CA VAL A 98 -26.47 1.68 16.80
C VAL A 98 -27.82 1.74 16.10
N THR A 99 -28.05 2.80 15.32
CA THR A 99 -29.36 3.04 14.70
C THR A 99 -29.44 2.60 13.24
N GLY A 100 -28.28 2.34 12.59
CA GLY A 100 -28.20 2.06 11.15
C GLY A 100 -28.44 3.27 10.25
N SER A 101 -28.67 4.46 10.82
CA SER A 101 -28.95 5.66 10.03
C SER A 101 -27.72 6.10 9.23
N PHE A 102 -27.93 6.45 7.96
CA PHE A 102 -26.88 6.94 7.08
C PHE A 102 -26.93 8.45 6.94
N THR A 103 -25.80 9.11 7.15
CA THR A 103 -25.60 10.54 6.90
C THR A 103 -24.63 10.73 5.75
N PRO A 104 -25.05 11.24 4.59
CA PRO A 104 -24.19 11.44 3.43
C PRO A 104 -23.12 12.52 3.70
N GLN A 105 -21.95 12.35 3.08
CA GLN A 105 -20.86 13.32 3.11
C GLN A 105 -20.38 13.61 1.69
N CYS A 106 -20.36 14.89 1.35
CA CYS A 106 -19.76 15.37 0.11
C CYS A 106 -18.24 15.49 0.27
N ALA A 107 -17.52 15.44 -0.84
CA ALA A 107 -16.12 15.87 -0.85
C ALA A 107 -16.04 17.36 -0.53
N SER A 108 -14.99 17.78 0.18
CA SER A 108 -14.71 19.20 0.38
C SER A 108 -14.39 19.89 -0.95
N ASP A 109 -14.63 21.19 -1.02
CA ASP A 109 -14.29 21.96 -2.22
C ASP A 109 -12.83 21.80 -2.61
N GLY A 110 -12.57 21.62 -3.89
CA GLY A 110 -11.23 21.40 -4.44
C GLY A 110 -10.66 19.99 -4.30
N VAL A 111 -11.30 19.10 -3.54
CA VAL A 111 -10.89 17.68 -3.45
C VAL A 111 -11.41 16.91 -4.66
N ARG A 112 -10.51 16.14 -5.29
CA ARG A 112 -10.85 15.21 -6.37
C ARG A 112 -10.85 13.78 -5.82
N LEU A 113 -11.96 13.09 -6.01
CA LEU A 113 -12.08 11.68 -5.68
C LEU A 113 -11.80 10.85 -6.91
N ILE A 114 -10.83 9.96 -6.81
CA ILE A 114 -10.39 9.12 -7.93
C ILE A 114 -10.32 7.64 -7.54
N ARG A 115 -10.40 6.80 -8.54
CA ARG A 115 -10.01 5.39 -8.49
C ARG A 115 -9.28 5.02 -9.77
N GLY A 116 -8.65 3.88 -9.80
CA GLY A 116 -7.97 3.39 -11.02
C GLY A 116 -8.95 3.04 -12.13
N ALA A 117 -8.43 2.93 -13.34
CA ALA A 117 -9.18 2.47 -14.50
C ALA A 117 -9.94 1.18 -14.20
N ASN A 118 -11.12 1.02 -14.77
CA ASN A 118 -12.04 -0.11 -14.51
C ASN A 118 -12.48 -0.25 -13.04
N GLY A 119 -12.29 0.78 -12.22
CA GLY A 119 -12.61 0.76 -10.79
C GLY A 119 -11.55 0.10 -9.91
N GLU A 120 -10.42 -0.30 -10.46
CA GLU A 120 -9.37 -1.06 -9.78
C GLU A 120 -8.24 -0.14 -9.31
N MET A 121 -8.07 0.00 -8.02
CA MET A 121 -7.04 0.88 -7.46
C MET A 121 -5.61 0.44 -7.83
N ALA A 122 -5.37 -0.87 -7.99
CA ALA A 122 -4.08 -1.39 -8.42
C ALA A 122 -3.64 -0.89 -9.81
N ASN A 123 -4.60 -0.55 -10.69
CA ASN A 123 -4.31 -0.08 -12.03
C ASN A 123 -3.56 1.27 -12.04
N ILE A 124 -3.71 2.09 -11.01
CA ILE A 124 -2.92 3.33 -10.89
C ILE A 124 -1.42 3.02 -10.78
N ALA A 125 -1.05 2.16 -9.82
CA ALA A 125 0.34 1.76 -9.65
C ALA A 125 0.87 0.95 -10.85
N ALA A 126 0.03 0.08 -11.43
CA ALA A 126 0.39 -0.71 -12.61
C ALA A 126 0.68 0.18 -13.83
N SER A 127 -0.15 1.18 -14.10
CA SER A 127 0.06 2.12 -15.22
C SER A 127 1.36 2.91 -15.04
N LEU A 128 1.63 3.44 -13.84
CA LEU A 128 2.88 4.16 -13.58
C LEU A 128 4.11 3.29 -13.86
N LEU A 129 4.07 2.01 -13.52
CA LEU A 129 5.17 1.08 -13.81
C LEU A 129 5.26 0.72 -15.30
N GLN A 130 4.15 0.69 -16.04
CA GLN A 130 4.11 0.43 -17.47
C GLN A 130 4.56 1.64 -18.29
N ASP A 131 4.11 2.85 -17.94
CA ASP A 131 4.48 4.09 -18.62
C ASP A 131 5.99 4.38 -18.50
N GLY A 132 6.63 3.90 -17.43
CA GLY A 132 8.08 3.90 -17.29
C GLY A 132 8.82 2.97 -18.26
N ASN A 133 8.11 2.12 -19.02
CA ASN A 133 8.67 1.14 -19.96
C ASN A 133 8.53 1.53 -21.44
N GLY A 134 8.32 2.81 -21.76
CA GLY A 134 8.28 3.29 -23.16
C GLY A 134 9.58 3.00 -23.92
N ASP A 135 9.51 2.90 -25.26
CA ASP A 135 10.55 2.40 -26.17
C ASP A 135 11.94 3.08 -26.07
N HIS A 136 12.06 4.20 -25.38
CA HIS A 136 13.29 5.00 -25.27
C HIS A 136 13.79 5.20 -23.84
N LEU A 137 13.24 4.46 -22.87
CA LEU A 137 13.52 4.63 -21.43
C LEU A 137 14.32 3.44 -20.89
N PRO A 138 15.16 3.62 -19.87
CA PRO A 138 15.66 2.48 -19.14
C PRO A 138 14.44 1.71 -18.60
N PRO A 139 14.32 0.41 -18.90
CA PRO A 139 13.15 -0.34 -18.52
C PRO A 139 13.05 -0.41 -16.99
N VAL A 140 11.87 -0.09 -16.46
CA VAL A 140 11.54 -0.40 -15.07
C VAL A 140 11.27 -1.90 -15.00
N THR A 141 12.12 -2.62 -14.29
CA THR A 141 11.95 -4.05 -14.06
C THR A 141 11.20 -4.28 -12.76
N THR A 142 10.23 -5.19 -12.74
CA THR A 142 9.48 -5.54 -11.53
C THR A 142 9.73 -7.01 -11.14
N ALA A 143 10.14 -7.24 -9.89
CA ALA A 143 10.32 -8.55 -9.30
C ALA A 143 9.19 -8.79 -8.27
N TYR A 144 8.07 -9.35 -8.72
CA TYR A 144 6.93 -9.71 -7.87
C TYR A 144 7.18 -11.01 -7.10
N SER A 145 6.45 -11.20 -6.01
CA SER A 145 6.59 -12.35 -5.09
C SER A 145 8.02 -12.49 -4.55
N THR A 146 8.74 -11.38 -4.49
CA THR A 146 10.13 -11.29 -4.04
C THR A 146 10.19 -10.43 -2.77
N MET A 147 10.55 -11.05 -1.66
CA MET A 147 10.76 -10.37 -0.39
C MET A 147 12.25 -10.11 -0.19
N VAL A 148 12.63 -8.85 -0.14
CA VAL A 148 13.98 -8.47 0.31
C VAL A 148 14.03 -8.69 1.82
N ARG A 149 14.89 -9.63 2.25
CA ARG A 149 15.01 -10.06 3.64
C ARG A 149 16.36 -9.66 4.25
N GLY A 150 17.36 -9.44 3.42
CA GLY A 150 18.66 -8.94 3.84
C GLY A 150 19.12 -7.80 2.96
N LEU A 151 19.84 -6.87 3.57
CA LEU A 151 20.48 -5.74 2.93
C LEU A 151 21.92 -5.68 3.41
N ALA A 152 22.85 -5.55 2.49
CA ALA A 152 24.28 -5.35 2.80
C ALA A 152 24.87 -4.38 1.79
N ARG A 153 25.89 -3.65 2.20
CA ARG A 153 26.73 -2.82 1.35
C ARG A 153 28.17 -3.01 1.76
N GLY A 154 29.07 -3.01 0.80
CA GLY A 154 30.50 -3.04 1.08
C GLY A 154 30.98 -1.77 1.79
N THR A 155 32.21 -1.78 2.25
CA THR A 155 32.80 -0.73 3.08
C THR A 155 33.27 0.50 2.30
N THR A 156 33.33 0.40 0.95
CA THR A 156 33.70 1.56 0.13
C THR A 156 32.48 2.38 -0.29
N PRO A 157 32.61 3.69 -0.43
CA PRO A 157 31.50 4.54 -0.87
C PRO A 157 30.92 4.16 -2.24
N THR A 158 31.66 3.44 -3.07
CA THR A 158 31.27 3.01 -4.42
C THR A 158 30.61 1.64 -4.45
N ASP A 159 30.70 0.85 -3.37
CA ASP A 159 30.12 -0.48 -3.33
C ASP A 159 28.59 -0.42 -3.47
N PRO A 160 27.99 -1.29 -4.30
CA PRO A 160 26.55 -1.34 -4.44
C PRO A 160 25.88 -1.96 -3.22
N TRP A 161 24.62 -1.68 -3.04
CA TRP A 161 23.73 -2.43 -2.18
C TRP A 161 23.50 -3.83 -2.74
N ILE A 162 23.56 -4.84 -1.87
CA ILE A 162 23.23 -6.23 -2.17
C ILE A 162 21.92 -6.55 -1.46
N LEU A 163 20.95 -7.05 -2.22
CA LEU A 163 19.65 -7.44 -1.72
C LEU A 163 19.56 -8.96 -1.71
N THR A 164 19.16 -9.54 -0.59
CA THR A 164 19.01 -11.00 -0.46
C THR A 164 17.61 -11.39 -0.01
N ASP A 165 17.21 -12.60 -0.36
CA ASP A 165 15.96 -13.21 0.08
C ASP A 165 16.09 -13.91 1.46
N ARG A 166 15.05 -14.71 1.81
CA ARG A 166 15.01 -15.45 3.07
C ARG A 166 16.07 -16.57 3.16
N GLN A 167 16.50 -17.11 2.05
CA GLN A 167 17.53 -18.14 1.96
C GLN A 167 18.94 -17.56 2.03
N GLY A 168 19.07 -16.24 1.91
CA GLY A 168 20.34 -15.54 1.79
C GLY A 168 20.83 -15.47 0.34
N ASP A 169 20.01 -15.92 -0.61
CA ASP A 169 20.34 -15.85 -2.04
C ASP A 169 20.20 -14.40 -2.52
N GLU A 170 21.18 -13.97 -3.34
CA GLU A 170 21.15 -12.63 -3.92
C GLU A 170 20.00 -12.49 -4.93
N VAL A 171 19.10 -11.53 -4.68
CA VAL A 171 18.00 -11.20 -5.59
C VAL A 171 18.30 -9.95 -6.44
N GLY A 172 19.32 -9.19 -6.08
CA GLY A 172 19.77 -8.06 -6.89
C GLY A 172 20.81 -7.17 -6.23
N ARG A 173 21.32 -6.24 -7.05
CA ARG A 173 22.27 -5.19 -6.66
C ARG A 173 21.85 -3.86 -7.22
N ALA A 174 22.14 -2.78 -6.50
CA ALA A 174 21.90 -1.43 -6.97
C ALA A 174 22.80 -0.41 -6.26
N ASP A 175 23.07 0.69 -6.92
CA ASP A 175 23.85 1.79 -6.34
C ASP A 175 23.03 2.56 -5.29
N TRP A 176 21.74 2.66 -5.49
CA TRP A 176 20.81 3.33 -4.60
C TRP A 176 19.65 2.43 -4.17
N LEU A 177 19.25 2.55 -2.90
CA LEU A 177 18.02 1.98 -2.38
C LEU A 177 16.94 3.06 -2.24
N ILE A 178 15.71 2.76 -2.68
CA ILE A 178 14.52 3.54 -2.39
C ILE A 178 13.58 2.64 -1.58
N VAL A 179 13.38 2.98 -0.32
CA VAL A 179 12.53 2.23 0.60
C VAL A 179 11.12 2.80 0.54
N ALA A 180 10.27 2.15 -0.26
CA ALA A 180 8.90 2.59 -0.52
C ALA A 180 7.89 1.98 0.47
N GLY A 181 8.05 2.34 1.70
CA GLY A 181 7.30 1.82 2.84
C GLY A 181 8.26 1.43 3.96
N ASN A 182 7.91 1.75 5.21
CA ASN A 182 8.85 1.65 6.32
C ASN A 182 9.13 0.21 6.83
N GLY A 183 8.59 -0.83 6.20
CA GLY A 183 8.68 -2.21 6.72
C GLY A 183 10.11 -2.67 7.00
N VAL A 184 11.02 -2.57 6.02
CA VAL A 184 12.43 -3.01 6.13
C VAL A 184 13.30 -2.12 7.04
N ALA A 185 12.76 -0.98 7.49
CA ALA A 185 13.43 0.03 8.31
C ALA A 185 12.83 0.17 9.71
N HIS A 186 11.74 -0.55 10.03
CA HIS A 186 10.97 -0.32 11.25
C HIS A 186 11.02 -1.53 12.20
N PRO A 187 11.14 -1.33 13.52
CA PRO A 187 11.20 -2.40 14.53
C PRO A 187 10.03 -3.42 14.48
N ARG A 188 8.84 -3.04 14.00
CA ARG A 188 7.71 -3.98 13.78
C ARG A 188 8.01 -5.14 12.85
N TRP A 189 9.08 -5.04 12.07
CA TRP A 189 9.57 -6.16 11.27
C TRP A 189 9.81 -7.40 12.11
N SER A 190 10.42 -7.23 13.28
CA SER A 190 10.75 -8.33 14.19
C SER A 190 9.52 -9.10 14.65
N ASP A 191 8.40 -8.40 14.89
CA ASP A 191 7.13 -9.01 15.32
C ASP A 191 6.48 -9.86 14.21
N THR A 192 6.68 -9.47 12.96
CA THR A 192 6.04 -10.14 11.82
C THR A 192 6.89 -11.24 11.21
N PHE A 193 8.19 -10.98 11.06
CA PHE A 193 9.10 -11.84 10.28
C PHE A 193 10.24 -12.41 11.11
N GLY A 194 10.45 -11.94 12.32
CA GLY A 194 11.58 -12.27 13.16
C GLY A 194 12.89 -11.62 12.69
N GLY A 195 13.86 -11.54 13.60
CA GLY A 195 15.13 -10.89 13.35
C GLY A 195 15.07 -9.37 13.29
N GLU A 196 16.20 -8.75 13.06
CA GLU A 196 16.34 -7.30 12.94
C GLU A 196 15.80 -6.80 11.58
N PRO A 197 15.23 -5.57 11.51
CA PRO A 197 14.85 -4.98 10.24
C PRO A 197 16.07 -4.87 9.31
N PRO A 198 15.98 -5.30 8.05
CA PRO A 198 17.15 -5.42 7.16
C PRO A 198 17.97 -4.15 7.01
N LEU A 199 17.34 -2.98 6.93
CA LEU A 199 18.05 -1.72 6.78
C LEU A 199 18.69 -1.24 8.09
N VAL A 200 18.08 -1.53 9.25
CA VAL A 200 18.63 -1.20 10.56
C VAL A 200 19.92 -2.01 10.79
N GLY A 201 19.89 -3.30 10.51
CA GLY A 201 21.07 -4.16 10.58
C GLY A 201 22.22 -3.69 9.66
N ALA A 202 21.88 -3.31 8.41
CA ALA A 202 22.89 -2.81 7.48
C ALA A 202 23.45 -1.43 7.88
N ALA A 203 22.62 -0.54 8.44
CA ALA A 203 23.01 0.82 8.84
C ALA A 203 24.11 0.81 9.90
N SER A 204 24.09 -0.16 10.81
CA SER A 204 25.11 -0.30 11.87
C SER A 204 26.54 -0.45 11.32
N ALA A 205 26.70 -0.93 10.10
CA ALA A 205 28.00 -1.10 9.45
C ALA A 205 28.42 0.12 8.59
N LEU A 206 27.49 1.05 8.32
CA LEU A 206 27.72 2.18 7.42
C LEU A 206 28.21 3.45 8.14
N ASP A 207 27.93 3.57 9.43
CA ASP A 207 28.26 4.74 10.28
C ASP A 207 27.86 6.09 9.64
N ASP A 208 26.62 6.14 9.09
CA ASP A 208 26.06 7.32 8.42
C ASP A 208 25.04 7.99 9.35
N ASP A 209 25.40 9.17 9.87
CA ASP A 209 24.59 9.90 10.84
C ASP A 209 23.21 10.25 10.30
N GLN A 210 23.11 10.66 9.03
CA GLN A 210 21.81 11.04 8.43
C GLN A 210 20.89 9.83 8.28
N LEU A 211 21.42 8.67 7.89
CA LEU A 211 20.64 7.43 7.85
C LEU A 211 20.18 7.04 9.26
N ASN A 212 21.08 7.13 10.25
CA ASN A 212 20.76 6.78 11.64
C ASN A 212 19.67 7.70 12.22
N GLU A 213 19.72 9.00 11.97
CA GLU A 213 18.68 9.95 12.35
C GLU A 213 17.34 9.60 11.70
N SER A 214 17.34 9.33 10.39
CA SER A 214 16.12 8.96 9.64
C SER A 214 15.50 7.67 10.17
N LEU A 215 16.32 6.65 10.45
CA LEU A 215 15.90 5.39 11.07
C LEU A 215 15.37 5.59 12.49
N GLY A 216 15.96 6.53 13.25
CA GLY A 216 15.48 6.93 14.57
C GLY A 216 14.06 7.51 14.53
N VAL A 217 13.77 8.41 13.59
CA VAL A 217 12.42 8.96 13.38
C VAL A 217 11.46 7.85 12.94
N ILE A 218 11.83 7.04 11.96
CA ILE A 218 11.01 5.91 11.48
C ILE A 218 10.71 4.94 12.63
N GLY A 219 11.71 4.64 13.47
CA GLY A 219 11.57 3.72 14.59
C GLY A 219 10.59 4.19 15.67
N GLN A 220 10.38 5.50 15.81
CA GLN A 220 9.41 6.09 16.74
C GLN A 220 7.97 6.11 16.20
N GLN A 221 7.79 5.95 14.89
CA GLN A 221 6.46 5.91 14.31
C GLN A 221 5.70 4.67 14.78
N THR A 222 4.42 4.85 15.03
CA THR A 222 3.50 3.75 15.32
C THR A 222 2.54 3.56 14.13
N ALA A 223 1.70 2.54 14.20
CA ALA A 223 0.68 2.29 13.18
C ALA A 223 -0.67 1.99 13.82
N ALA A 224 -1.72 2.47 13.17
CA ALA A 224 -3.08 2.00 13.40
C ALA A 224 -3.36 0.83 12.46
N PRO A 225 -3.40 -0.42 12.93
CA PRO A 225 -3.72 -1.57 12.09
C PRO A 225 -5.22 -1.62 11.79
N VAL A 226 -5.56 -2.36 10.73
CA VAL A 226 -6.94 -2.66 10.34
C VAL A 226 -7.02 -4.13 9.90
N ILE A 227 -8.03 -4.84 10.35
CA ILE A 227 -8.43 -6.13 9.81
C ILE A 227 -9.57 -5.90 8.81
N THR A 228 -9.52 -6.57 7.68
CA THR A 228 -10.59 -6.53 6.69
C THR A 228 -11.16 -7.91 6.45
N VAL A 229 -12.49 -7.98 6.29
CA VAL A 229 -13.20 -9.17 5.81
C VAL A 229 -13.75 -8.86 4.43
N LEU A 230 -13.40 -9.71 3.46
CA LEU A 230 -13.78 -9.58 2.07
C LEU A 230 -14.86 -10.59 1.72
N LEU A 231 -15.93 -10.11 1.11
CA LEU A 231 -17.05 -10.89 0.63
C LEU A 231 -17.34 -10.55 -0.83
N TYR A 232 -17.87 -11.51 -1.57
CA TYR A 232 -18.43 -11.28 -2.90
C TYR A 232 -19.79 -11.94 -3.00
N ALA A 233 -20.80 -11.15 -3.35
CA ALA A 233 -22.17 -11.58 -3.51
C ALA A 233 -22.61 -11.47 -4.97
N THR A 234 -23.60 -12.25 -5.35
CA THR A 234 -24.27 -12.20 -6.66
C THR A 234 -25.81 -12.25 -6.50
N GLY A 235 -26.55 -12.00 -7.58
CA GLY A 235 -27.99 -12.17 -7.60
C GLY A 235 -28.74 -11.28 -6.59
N ALA A 236 -29.64 -11.88 -5.80
CA ALA A 236 -30.49 -11.17 -4.84
C ALA A 236 -29.67 -10.46 -3.76
N VAL A 237 -28.70 -11.14 -3.17
CA VAL A 237 -27.84 -10.60 -2.11
C VAL A 237 -27.02 -9.40 -2.60
N ALA A 238 -26.48 -9.48 -3.82
CA ALA A 238 -25.78 -8.34 -4.40
C ALA A 238 -26.72 -7.13 -4.65
N ARG A 239 -27.99 -7.38 -4.99
CA ARG A 239 -28.98 -6.31 -5.12
C ARG A 239 -29.30 -5.65 -3.78
N GLU A 240 -29.39 -6.43 -2.70
CA GLU A 240 -29.61 -5.89 -1.34
C GLU A 240 -28.45 -4.97 -0.93
N TRP A 241 -27.21 -5.39 -1.12
CA TRP A 241 -26.05 -4.55 -0.85
C TRP A 241 -26.02 -3.28 -1.71
N LYS A 242 -26.29 -3.41 -3.02
CA LYS A 242 -26.34 -2.26 -3.94
C LYS A 242 -27.52 -1.31 -3.71
N ALA A 243 -28.56 -1.74 -2.99
CA ALA A 243 -29.70 -0.90 -2.64
C ALA A 243 -29.45 0.00 -1.41
N LEU A 244 -28.36 -0.22 -0.67
CA LEU A 244 -28.00 0.67 0.42
C LEU A 244 -27.67 2.07 -0.09
N ALA A 245 -27.94 3.08 0.75
CA ALA A 245 -27.77 4.49 0.39
C ALA A 245 -26.31 4.93 0.22
N PHE A 246 -25.35 4.03 0.37
CA PHE A 246 -23.92 4.33 0.29
C PHE A 246 -23.12 3.25 -0.45
N ASN A 247 -21.99 3.67 -0.98
CA ASN A 247 -20.93 2.77 -1.47
C ASN A 247 -19.77 2.65 -0.45
N ASP A 248 -19.48 3.73 0.27
CA ASP A 248 -18.46 3.76 1.30
C ASP A 248 -18.97 4.52 2.53
N ALA A 249 -19.06 3.84 3.65
CA ALA A 249 -19.50 4.45 4.90
C ALA A 249 -18.53 4.17 6.05
N LEU A 250 -18.12 5.21 6.76
CA LEU A 250 -17.53 5.07 8.08
C LEU A 250 -18.63 4.63 9.05
N VAL A 251 -18.32 3.71 9.94
CA VAL A 251 -19.22 3.27 11.01
C VAL A 251 -18.81 3.98 12.30
N LYS A 252 -19.73 4.71 12.91
CA LYS A 252 -19.55 5.38 14.21
C LYS A 252 -20.36 4.71 15.27
N GLY A 253 -19.83 4.74 16.52
CA GLY A 253 -20.52 4.16 17.68
C GLY A 253 -20.55 2.63 17.64
N HIS A 254 -19.52 1.99 17.04
CA HIS A 254 -19.40 0.53 16.98
C HIS A 254 -17.97 0.09 17.35
N ASP A 255 -17.84 -0.91 18.22
CA ASP A 255 -16.54 -1.31 18.78
C ASP A 255 -15.70 -2.14 17.79
N VAL A 256 -16.34 -2.92 16.92
CA VAL A 256 -15.67 -3.85 16.01
C VAL A 256 -15.50 -3.26 14.61
N LEU A 257 -16.53 -2.66 14.03
CA LEU A 257 -16.54 -2.18 12.64
C LEU A 257 -16.29 -0.67 12.58
N ALA A 258 -15.38 -0.26 11.70
CA ALA A 258 -15.06 1.16 11.45
C ALA A 258 -15.47 1.63 10.05
N LYS A 259 -15.61 0.71 9.07
CA LYS A 259 -15.96 1.08 7.70
C LYS A 259 -16.58 -0.10 6.96
N ILE A 260 -17.55 0.20 6.08
CA ILE A 260 -18.15 -0.72 5.11
C ILE A 260 -17.96 -0.14 3.72
N SER A 261 -17.39 -0.92 2.79
CA SER A 261 -17.23 -0.55 1.38
C SER A 261 -17.97 -1.54 0.49
N ILE A 262 -18.81 -1.02 -0.41
CA ILE A 262 -19.66 -1.75 -1.34
C ILE A 262 -19.21 -1.42 -2.75
N GLN A 263 -18.66 -2.39 -3.45
CA GLN A 263 -18.02 -2.20 -4.75
C GLN A 263 -18.74 -3.02 -5.81
N PRO A 264 -19.48 -2.41 -6.74
CA PRO A 264 -20.08 -3.13 -7.86
C PRO A 264 -19.00 -3.86 -8.68
N CYS A 265 -19.22 -5.14 -8.99
CA CYS A 265 -18.33 -5.99 -9.76
C CYS A 265 -19.12 -6.68 -10.87
N GLY A 266 -18.85 -6.36 -12.13
CA GLY A 266 -19.64 -6.85 -13.24
C GLY A 266 -21.11 -6.38 -13.19
N ALA A 267 -22.00 -7.03 -13.95
CA ALA A 267 -23.42 -6.66 -14.01
C ALA A 267 -24.18 -7.01 -12.72
N ASP A 268 -23.98 -8.25 -12.23
CA ASP A 268 -24.80 -8.82 -11.15
C ASP A 268 -24.03 -8.96 -9.83
N GLY A 269 -22.73 -8.72 -9.81
CA GLY A 269 -21.88 -8.90 -8.66
C GLY A 269 -21.71 -7.66 -7.79
N CYS A 270 -21.34 -7.90 -6.54
CA CYS A 270 -20.99 -6.87 -5.57
C CYS A 270 -19.93 -7.42 -4.60
N ALA A 271 -18.79 -6.75 -4.50
CA ALA A 271 -17.82 -6.99 -3.44
C ALA A 271 -18.17 -6.12 -2.23
N VAL A 272 -18.02 -6.70 -1.03
CA VAL A 272 -18.19 -6.01 0.25
C VAL A 272 -16.92 -6.17 1.06
N VAL A 273 -16.41 -5.06 1.58
CA VAL A 273 -15.23 -5.03 2.43
C VAL A 273 -15.59 -4.39 3.76
N LEU A 274 -15.47 -5.18 4.82
CA LEU A 274 -15.63 -4.72 6.20
C LEU A 274 -14.25 -4.37 6.74
N HIS A 275 -14.10 -3.21 7.35
CA HIS A 275 -12.89 -2.79 8.05
C HIS A 275 -13.16 -2.74 9.54
N SER A 276 -12.26 -3.31 10.32
CA SER A 276 -12.33 -3.25 11.78
C SER A 276 -11.93 -1.87 12.32
N THR A 277 -12.30 -1.62 13.56
CA THR A 277 -11.68 -0.58 14.37
C THR A 277 -10.21 -0.91 14.67
N THR A 278 -9.43 0.12 15.00
CA THR A 278 -8.03 -0.07 15.42
C THR A 278 -7.90 -0.84 16.75
N PRO A 279 -8.71 -0.58 17.79
CA PRO A 279 -8.67 -1.39 19.01
C PRO A 279 -8.88 -2.87 18.73
N PHE A 280 -9.92 -3.24 17.98
CA PHE A 280 -10.17 -4.63 17.60
C PHE A 280 -8.99 -5.26 16.84
N ALA A 281 -8.37 -4.52 15.91
CA ALA A 281 -7.22 -5.01 15.16
C ALA A 281 -5.95 -5.16 16.03
N LEU A 282 -5.80 -4.37 17.09
CA LEU A 282 -4.70 -4.48 18.06
C LEU A 282 -4.86 -5.71 18.97
N GLU A 283 -6.06 -5.99 19.45
CA GLU A 283 -6.38 -7.18 20.23
C GLU A 283 -6.12 -8.49 19.44
N ASN A 284 -6.19 -8.40 18.12
CA ASN A 284 -5.96 -9.51 17.18
C ASN A 284 -4.64 -9.39 16.42
N ALA A 285 -3.59 -8.89 17.06
CA ALA A 285 -2.31 -8.54 16.43
C ALA A 285 -1.58 -9.74 15.76
N GLY A 286 -1.70 -10.94 16.31
CA GLY A 286 -1.00 -12.15 15.84
C GLY A 286 -1.60 -12.84 14.61
N VAL A 287 -2.59 -12.23 13.92
CA VAL A 287 -3.23 -12.82 12.74
C VAL A 287 -2.92 -11.98 11.51
N HIS A 288 -2.35 -12.61 10.48
CA HIS A 288 -1.92 -11.93 9.25
C HIS A 288 -2.82 -12.21 8.03
N GLY A 289 -3.65 -13.24 8.10
CA GLY A 289 -4.41 -13.76 6.97
C GLY A 289 -3.57 -14.74 6.13
N ALA A 290 -3.94 -16.02 6.10
CA ALA A 290 -3.19 -17.08 5.40
C ALA A 290 -2.97 -16.78 3.91
N SER A 291 -3.85 -16.01 3.29
CA SER A 291 -3.74 -15.60 1.89
C SER A 291 -2.89 -14.34 1.66
N SER A 292 -2.40 -13.68 2.71
CA SER A 292 -1.58 -12.47 2.61
C SER A 292 -0.19 -12.74 2.04
N SER A 293 0.45 -11.72 1.47
CA SER A 293 1.85 -11.85 1.01
C SER A 293 2.80 -12.09 2.17
N ALA A 294 2.54 -11.50 3.34
CA ALA A 294 3.32 -11.72 4.55
C ALA A 294 3.33 -13.20 4.97
N ALA A 295 2.19 -13.87 4.95
CA ALA A 295 2.11 -15.30 5.27
C ALA A 295 2.72 -16.18 4.17
N ARG A 296 2.39 -15.92 2.89
CA ARG A 296 2.77 -16.77 1.76
C ARG A 296 4.26 -16.68 1.38
N VAL A 297 4.81 -15.49 1.40
CA VAL A 297 6.20 -15.21 0.98
C VAL A 297 7.08 -14.92 2.19
N GLY A 298 6.58 -14.13 3.14
CA GLY A 298 7.30 -13.76 4.35
C GLY A 298 7.29 -14.81 5.46
N ASN A 299 6.48 -15.87 5.33
CA ASN A 299 6.30 -16.91 6.34
C ASN A 299 5.81 -16.37 7.70
N ALA A 300 5.03 -15.28 7.68
CA ALA A 300 4.40 -14.79 8.89
C ALA A 300 3.37 -15.81 9.40
N ALA A 301 3.36 -16.05 10.69
CA ALA A 301 2.45 -17.00 11.31
C ALA A 301 0.99 -16.57 11.12
N SER A 302 0.12 -17.53 10.79
CA SER A 302 -1.32 -17.32 10.75
C SER A 302 -2.01 -18.61 11.16
N SER A 303 -3.07 -18.51 11.96
CA SER A 303 -3.88 -19.62 12.43
C SER A 303 -5.25 -19.56 11.80
N ALA A 304 -5.65 -20.61 11.07
CA ALA A 304 -6.96 -20.68 10.41
C ALA A 304 -8.11 -20.59 11.44
N ASP A 305 -7.95 -21.20 12.61
CA ASP A 305 -8.97 -21.16 13.67
C ASP A 305 -9.14 -19.73 14.23
N ARG A 306 -8.03 -19.03 14.45
CA ARG A 306 -8.08 -17.63 14.89
C ARG A 306 -8.66 -16.73 13.82
N GLU A 307 -8.31 -16.95 12.54
CA GLU A 307 -8.91 -16.21 11.42
C GLU A 307 -10.42 -16.42 11.37
N ALA A 308 -10.90 -17.66 11.54
CA ALA A 308 -12.31 -17.96 11.54
C ALA A 308 -13.08 -17.25 12.67
N ILE A 309 -12.52 -17.25 13.89
CA ILE A 309 -13.11 -16.55 15.04
C ILE A 309 -13.25 -15.05 14.76
N ILE A 310 -12.19 -14.40 14.27
CA ILE A 310 -12.21 -12.97 13.96
C ILE A 310 -13.22 -12.65 12.85
N VAL A 311 -13.29 -13.50 11.82
CA VAL A 311 -14.27 -13.35 10.74
C VAL A 311 -15.69 -13.44 11.30
N ASP A 312 -15.97 -14.43 12.14
CA ASP A 312 -17.30 -14.62 12.73
C ASP A 312 -17.68 -13.45 13.64
N GLU A 313 -16.74 -12.92 14.43
CA GLU A 313 -16.97 -11.71 15.26
C GLU A 313 -17.29 -10.49 14.41
N MET A 314 -16.55 -10.25 13.30
CA MET A 314 -16.81 -9.11 12.41
C MET A 314 -18.15 -9.25 11.65
N LEU A 315 -18.54 -10.48 11.29
CA LEU A 315 -19.82 -10.74 10.63
C LEU A 315 -21.00 -10.65 11.61
N ALA A 316 -20.83 -11.12 12.85
CA ALA A 316 -21.80 -10.95 13.91
C ALA A 316 -22.01 -9.45 14.20
N ALA A 317 -20.91 -8.68 14.28
CA ALA A 317 -20.93 -7.23 14.44
C ALA A 317 -21.70 -6.51 13.31
N LEU A 318 -21.51 -6.94 12.06
CA LEU A 318 -22.29 -6.44 10.93
C LEU A 318 -23.81 -6.65 11.15
N GLY A 319 -24.20 -7.83 11.62
CA GLY A 319 -25.58 -8.19 11.91
C GLY A 319 -26.24 -7.37 13.03
N THR A 320 -25.46 -6.66 13.85
CA THR A 320 -26.02 -5.77 14.90
C THR A 320 -26.40 -4.39 14.37
N ILE A 321 -25.91 -3.99 13.18
CA ILE A 321 -26.21 -2.70 12.58
C ILE A 321 -27.54 -2.80 11.84
N PRO A 322 -28.59 -2.06 12.26
CA PRO A 322 -29.89 -2.13 11.62
C PRO A 322 -29.85 -1.78 10.15
N GLY A 323 -30.59 -2.52 9.33
CA GLY A 323 -30.68 -2.29 7.88
C GLY A 323 -29.54 -2.85 7.04
N MET A 324 -28.54 -3.50 7.64
CA MET A 324 -27.50 -4.21 6.89
C MET A 324 -28.03 -5.58 6.41
N PRO A 325 -27.64 -6.03 5.20
CA PRO A 325 -27.97 -7.36 4.71
C PRO A 325 -27.42 -8.44 5.64
N THR A 326 -28.21 -9.48 5.86
CA THR A 326 -27.83 -10.63 6.70
C THR A 326 -26.76 -11.45 5.98
N PHE A 327 -25.71 -11.83 6.70
CA PHE A 327 -24.71 -12.73 6.15
C PHE A 327 -25.17 -14.20 6.28
N GLU A 328 -25.21 -14.88 5.15
CA GLU A 328 -25.40 -16.33 5.05
C GLU A 328 -24.33 -16.88 4.09
N LYS A 329 -23.39 -17.68 4.60
CA LYS A 329 -22.20 -18.13 3.87
C LYS A 329 -22.51 -18.77 2.52
N SER A 330 -23.60 -19.53 2.44
CA SER A 330 -24.04 -20.23 1.21
C SER A 330 -24.41 -19.27 0.06
N THR A 331 -24.71 -18.00 0.36
CA THR A 331 -25.12 -17.00 -0.62
C THR A 331 -23.96 -16.15 -1.17
N TYR A 332 -22.72 -16.36 -0.66
CA TYR A 332 -21.54 -15.64 -1.09
C TYR A 332 -20.58 -16.58 -1.83
N PRO A 333 -20.46 -16.45 -3.17
CA PRO A 333 -19.55 -17.30 -3.97
C PRO A 333 -18.07 -17.15 -3.62
N PHE A 334 -17.69 -16.05 -2.94
CA PHE A 334 -16.33 -15.84 -2.45
C PHE A 334 -16.34 -15.18 -1.07
N GLY A 335 -15.44 -15.64 -0.24
CA GLY A 335 -15.30 -15.20 1.13
C GLY A 335 -16.18 -16.01 2.11
N PRO A 336 -16.22 -15.63 3.38
CA PRO A 336 -15.43 -14.56 3.97
C PRO A 336 -13.92 -14.83 3.91
N LEU A 337 -13.13 -13.80 3.60
CA LEU A 337 -11.68 -13.88 3.57
C LEU A 337 -11.07 -12.76 4.41
N LEU A 338 -10.26 -13.13 5.39
CA LEU A 338 -9.55 -12.17 6.23
C LEU A 338 -8.28 -11.66 5.56
N HIS A 339 -8.03 -10.36 5.70
CA HIS A 339 -6.76 -9.73 5.42
C HIS A 339 -6.43 -8.70 6.49
N ARG A 340 -5.19 -8.68 7.00
CA ARG A 340 -4.74 -7.70 7.99
C ARG A 340 -3.75 -6.72 7.38
N TRP A 341 -4.04 -5.44 7.56
CA TRP A 341 -3.14 -4.33 7.28
C TRP A 341 -2.45 -3.91 8.58
N GLY A 342 -1.28 -4.49 8.88
CA GLY A 342 -0.54 -4.20 10.11
C GLY A 342 -0.05 -2.76 10.20
N ASN A 343 0.21 -2.13 9.06
CA ASN A 343 0.58 -0.73 8.91
C ASN A 343 -0.44 0.00 8.02
N ALA A 344 -1.72 -0.01 8.42
CA ALA A 344 -2.77 0.62 7.62
C ALA A 344 -2.62 2.14 7.59
N PHE A 345 -2.34 2.76 8.73
CA PHE A 345 -2.16 4.20 8.86
C PHE A 345 -0.96 4.49 9.78
N PRO A 346 0.10 5.14 9.28
CA PRO A 346 1.20 5.59 10.12
C PRO A 346 0.72 6.66 11.10
N ARG A 347 1.34 6.69 12.28
CA ARG A 347 1.06 7.61 13.38
C ARG A 347 2.37 8.13 13.96
N GLY A 348 2.31 9.29 14.58
CA GLY A 348 3.47 10.00 15.13
C GLY A 348 3.97 11.06 14.17
N GLU A 349 5.21 11.51 14.34
CA GLU A 349 5.82 12.52 13.48
C GLU A 349 6.20 11.91 12.12
N PRO A 350 5.90 12.58 10.99
CA PRO A 350 6.37 12.15 9.69
C PRO A 350 7.90 12.26 9.60
N LEU A 351 8.52 11.43 8.76
CA LEU A 351 9.91 11.66 8.37
C LEU A 351 9.98 12.94 7.54
N ALA A 352 10.75 13.93 8.01
CA ALA A 352 10.89 15.20 7.32
C ALA A 352 11.41 14.99 5.88
N ALA A 353 10.93 15.78 4.92
CA ALA A 353 11.33 15.68 3.52
C ALA A 353 12.86 15.81 3.34
N ALA A 354 13.52 16.65 4.14
CA ALA A 354 14.97 16.81 4.11
C ALA A 354 15.74 15.58 4.62
N GLN A 355 15.12 14.73 5.43
CA GLN A 355 15.70 13.48 5.96
C GLN A 355 15.36 12.28 5.07
N ALA A 356 14.50 12.45 4.06
CA ALA A 356 14.06 11.34 3.21
C ALA A 356 15.14 10.85 2.23
N VAL A 357 16.26 11.57 2.05
CA VAL A 357 17.37 11.16 1.18
C VAL A 357 18.67 11.25 1.96
N CYS A 358 19.38 10.12 2.08
CA CYS A 358 20.64 9.96 2.78
C CYS A 358 21.75 9.68 1.75
N PRO A 359 22.42 10.72 1.18
CA PRO A 359 23.37 10.54 0.08
C PRO A 359 24.61 9.71 0.44
N GLY A 360 25.12 9.81 1.66
CA GLY A 360 26.27 9.05 2.13
C GLY A 360 25.99 7.54 2.13
N ALA A 361 24.83 7.17 2.65
CA ALA A 361 24.36 5.80 2.63
C ALA A 361 23.77 5.37 1.27
N ARG A 362 23.46 6.29 0.37
CA ARG A 362 22.69 6.04 -0.88
C ARG A 362 21.36 5.34 -0.61
N VAL A 363 20.64 5.85 0.36
CA VAL A 363 19.30 5.38 0.75
C VAL A 363 18.33 6.55 0.62
N ALA A 364 17.14 6.25 0.13
CA ALA A 364 16.03 7.20 0.12
C ALA A 364 14.75 6.52 0.61
N PHE A 365 13.85 7.30 1.19
CA PHE A 365 12.60 6.86 1.79
C PHE A 365 11.41 7.54 1.12
N CYS A 366 10.40 6.78 0.73
CA CYS A 366 9.11 7.32 0.31
C CYS A 366 7.97 6.46 0.87
N GLY A 367 6.79 7.06 0.99
CA GLY A 367 5.62 6.44 1.57
C GLY A 367 4.74 7.48 2.25
N ASP A 368 3.59 7.08 2.71
CA ASP A 368 2.64 7.95 3.39
C ASP A 368 3.08 8.37 4.82
N TYR A 369 4.25 7.96 5.24
CA TYR A 369 4.92 8.31 6.49
C TYR A 369 5.99 9.40 6.32
N VAL A 370 6.27 9.81 5.08
CA VAL A 370 7.20 10.90 4.75
C VAL A 370 6.41 12.18 4.57
N GLU A 371 6.96 13.30 5.04
CA GLU A 371 6.34 14.61 4.94
C GLU A 371 6.13 15.05 3.48
N THR A 372 4.93 15.52 3.18
CA THR A 372 4.55 16.13 1.89
C THR A 372 3.53 17.23 2.13
N ALA A 373 3.07 17.89 1.07
CA ALA A 373 1.94 18.82 1.17
C ALA A 373 0.60 18.14 1.51
N ALA A 374 0.50 16.81 1.34
CA ALA A 374 -0.68 16.03 1.66
C ALA A 374 -0.64 15.48 3.09
N ARG A 375 -1.81 15.10 3.61
CA ARG A 375 -1.95 14.56 4.96
C ARG A 375 -1.23 13.19 5.08
N MET A 376 -0.39 13.04 6.10
CA MET A 376 0.25 11.77 6.47
C MET A 376 -0.78 10.64 6.53
N GLY A 377 -0.41 9.47 6.03
CA GLY A 377 -1.28 8.29 5.97
C GLY A 377 -2.29 8.30 4.82
N SER A 378 -2.31 9.33 3.96
CA SER A 378 -3.17 9.38 2.79
C SER A 378 -2.52 8.75 1.56
N TYR A 379 -3.34 8.34 0.60
CA TYR A 379 -2.89 7.85 -0.70
C TYR A 379 -2.12 8.92 -1.46
N GLU A 380 -2.58 10.18 -1.39
CA GLU A 380 -1.93 11.33 -2.00
C GLU A 380 -0.54 11.59 -1.39
N CYS A 381 -0.41 11.51 -0.06
CA CYS A 381 0.90 11.64 0.59
C CYS A 381 1.90 10.61 0.08
N ALA A 382 1.48 9.35 -0.02
CA ALA A 382 2.33 8.30 -0.57
C ALA A 382 2.73 8.57 -2.04
N LEU A 383 1.79 9.01 -2.88
CA LEU A 383 2.05 9.38 -4.28
C LEU A 383 3.09 10.50 -4.38
N LEU A 384 2.84 11.60 -3.66
CA LEU A 384 3.72 12.79 -3.68
C LEU A 384 5.11 12.49 -3.13
N SER A 385 5.21 11.69 -2.07
CA SER A 385 6.51 11.33 -1.50
C SER A 385 7.38 10.57 -2.50
N GLY A 386 6.80 9.68 -3.30
CA GLY A 386 7.52 8.98 -4.37
C GLY A 386 8.04 9.93 -5.44
N ILE A 387 7.23 10.89 -5.89
CA ILE A 387 7.63 11.91 -6.86
C ILE A 387 8.75 12.78 -6.29
N ASN A 388 8.57 13.32 -5.08
CA ASN A 388 9.52 14.24 -4.46
C ASN A 388 10.90 13.60 -4.24
N VAL A 389 10.92 12.36 -3.77
CA VAL A 389 12.16 11.59 -3.59
C VAL A 389 12.84 11.33 -4.92
N ALA A 390 12.10 10.95 -5.96
CA ALA A 390 12.67 10.74 -7.29
C ALA A 390 13.29 12.03 -7.84
N ASP A 391 12.60 13.17 -7.73
CA ASP A 391 13.12 14.46 -8.17
C ASP A 391 14.42 14.85 -7.44
N THR A 392 14.51 14.56 -6.13
CA THR A 392 15.71 14.79 -5.34
C THR A 392 16.86 13.86 -5.76
N LEU A 393 16.56 12.61 -6.19
CA LEU A 393 17.58 11.61 -6.56
C LEU A 393 18.13 11.77 -7.98
N ILE A 394 17.38 12.36 -8.91
CA ILE A 394 17.79 12.50 -10.32
C ILE A 394 19.22 13.05 -10.46
N PRO A 395 19.63 14.14 -9.79
CA PRO A 395 20.99 14.65 -9.89
C PRO A 395 22.07 13.66 -9.45
N TYR A 396 21.83 12.89 -8.41
CA TYR A 396 22.77 11.88 -7.92
C TYR A 396 22.89 10.68 -8.88
N LEU A 397 21.80 10.28 -9.51
CA LEU A 397 21.78 9.18 -10.46
C LEU A 397 22.37 9.56 -11.83
N GLN A 398 22.47 10.84 -12.14
CA GLN A 398 23.13 11.35 -13.35
C GLN A 398 24.63 11.54 -13.18
N ALA A 399 25.08 11.89 -11.99
CA ALA A 399 26.46 12.27 -11.73
C ALA A 399 27.48 11.13 -11.85
N GLY A 400 27.06 9.86 -11.96
CA GLY A 400 27.93 8.70 -12.10
C GLY A 400 28.91 8.54 -10.94
N ARG A 401 28.53 8.94 -9.73
CA ARG A 401 29.39 9.00 -8.55
C ARG A 401 28.85 8.15 -7.41
#